data_1d5dab0c133e72a4d3c33c9ed321df87
#
_entry.id   1d5dab0c133e72a4d3c33c9ed321df87
#
_cell.length_a   1.000
_cell.length_b   1.000
_cell.length_c   1.000
_cell.angle_alpha   90.00
_cell.angle_beta   90.00
_cell.angle_gamma   90.00
#
_symmetry.space_group_name_H-M   'P 1'
#
loop_
_entity.id
_entity.type
_entity.pdbx_description
1 polymer ?
#
loop_
_entity_poly.entity_id
_entity_poly.type
_entity_poly.pdbx_seq_one_letter_code
_entity_poly.pdbx_strand_id
1 'polypeptide(L)'
;MKLGFIGTGNMASAIMGGIIKNQIIPANDIIGADVMEAGRERVKEQFKIQVTADNHEVINSSDIVILSVKPQFYAEVIAEIKDDVREDQIIITIAPGKTLALLKEQFGKNVKIVRTMPNTPALVGAGMTAACP
;
A
#
# COMPACT_ATOMS: atom_id res chain seq x y z
N MET A 1 13.59 -7.12 -1.70
CA MET A 1 12.68 -6.16 -1.05
C MET A 1 11.25 -6.63 -1.20
N LYS A 2 10.49 -6.60 -0.14
CA LYS A 2 9.08 -7.02 -0.17
C LYS A 2 8.16 -5.82 -0.06
N LEU A 3 7.14 -5.80 -0.92
CA LEU A 3 6.18 -4.72 -1.03
C LEU A 3 4.80 -5.22 -0.61
N GLY A 4 4.14 -4.48 0.28
CA GLY A 4 2.80 -4.80 0.72
C GLY A 4 1.80 -3.72 0.34
N PHE A 5 0.57 -4.15 0.05
CA PHE A 5 -0.55 -3.25 -0.21
C PHE A 5 -1.64 -3.53 0.81
N ILE A 6 -2.12 -2.51 1.48
CA ILE A 6 -3.32 -2.61 2.30
C ILE A 6 -4.43 -1.95 1.50
N GLY A 7 -5.32 -2.78 0.97
CA GLY A 7 -6.32 -2.39 -0.01
C GLY A 7 -5.91 -2.79 -1.41
N THR A 8 -6.80 -3.44 -2.16
CA THR A 8 -6.52 -3.94 -3.50
C THR A 8 -7.49 -3.37 -4.54
N GLY A 9 -7.88 -2.11 -4.35
CA GLY A 9 -8.76 -1.43 -5.29
C GLY A 9 -8.08 -1.02 -6.59
N ASN A 10 -8.74 -0.15 -7.36
CA ASN A 10 -8.25 0.25 -8.67
C ASN A 10 -6.89 0.91 -8.63
N MET A 11 -6.66 1.80 -7.66
CA MET A 11 -5.40 2.51 -7.57
C MET A 11 -4.26 1.55 -7.20
N ALA A 12 -4.51 0.64 -6.26
CA ALA A 12 -3.52 -0.38 -5.91
C ALA A 12 -3.19 -1.25 -7.11
N SER A 13 -4.20 -1.67 -7.87
CA SER A 13 -4.02 -2.48 -9.06
C SER A 13 -3.19 -1.78 -10.13
N ALA A 14 -3.41 -0.48 -10.31
CA ALA A 14 -2.64 0.31 -11.26
C ALA A 14 -1.16 0.36 -10.85
N ILE A 15 -0.88 0.56 -9.57
CA ILE A 15 0.49 0.63 -9.06
C ILE A 15 1.16 -0.75 -9.18
N MET A 16 0.46 -1.82 -8.80
CA MET A 16 0.98 -3.19 -8.94
C MET A 16 1.34 -3.50 -10.38
N GLY A 17 0.44 -3.17 -11.30
CA GLY A 17 0.66 -3.41 -12.73
C GLY A 17 1.89 -2.68 -13.26
N GLY A 18 2.06 -1.43 -12.86
CA GLY A 18 3.22 -0.64 -13.26
C GLY A 18 4.54 -1.21 -12.72
N ILE A 19 4.53 -1.61 -11.45
CA ILE A 19 5.72 -2.17 -10.81
C ILE A 19 6.12 -3.49 -11.46
N ILE A 20 5.17 -4.37 -11.72
CA ILE A 20 5.44 -5.67 -12.32
C ILE A 20 5.86 -5.51 -13.79
N LYS A 21 5.15 -4.66 -14.54
CA LYS A 21 5.45 -4.41 -15.94
C LYS A 21 6.87 -3.87 -16.13
N ASN A 22 7.31 -3.00 -15.24
CA ASN A 22 8.64 -2.40 -15.32
C ASN A 22 9.70 -3.21 -14.58
N GLN A 23 9.34 -4.39 -14.07
CA GLN A 23 10.26 -5.31 -13.41
C GLN A 23 10.99 -4.68 -12.22
N ILE A 24 10.31 -3.79 -11.51
CA ILE A 24 10.88 -3.12 -10.33
C ILE A 24 10.93 -4.09 -9.15
N ILE A 25 9.82 -4.78 -8.90
CA ILE A 25 9.70 -5.80 -7.84
C ILE A 25 8.95 -6.99 -8.44
N PRO A 26 9.47 -8.22 -8.33
CA PRO A 26 8.78 -9.38 -8.85
C PRO A 26 7.47 -9.66 -8.09
N ALA A 27 6.51 -10.26 -8.78
CA ALA A 27 5.21 -10.54 -8.19
C ALA A 27 5.32 -11.39 -6.92
N ASN A 28 6.31 -12.27 -6.84
CA ASN A 28 6.53 -13.11 -5.67
C ASN A 28 6.85 -12.33 -4.40
N ASP A 29 7.32 -11.10 -4.55
CA ASP A 29 7.69 -10.23 -3.43
C ASP A 29 6.60 -9.20 -3.12
N ILE A 30 5.42 -9.35 -3.71
CA ILE A 30 4.29 -8.46 -3.48
C ILE A 30 3.17 -9.22 -2.77
N ILE A 31 2.64 -8.62 -1.71
CA ILE A 31 1.48 -9.16 -0.98
C ILE A 31 0.42 -8.07 -0.87
N GLY A 32 -0.85 -8.44 -1.07
CA GLY A 32 -1.96 -7.50 -0.95
C GLY A 32 -2.99 -7.98 0.05
N ALA A 33 -3.52 -7.08 0.85
CA ALA A 33 -4.60 -7.38 1.78
C ALA A 33 -5.86 -6.64 1.39
N ASP A 34 -6.99 -7.32 1.51
CA ASP A 34 -8.30 -6.72 1.31
C ASP A 34 -9.33 -7.50 2.11
N VAL A 35 -10.32 -6.80 2.64
CA VAL A 35 -11.43 -7.46 3.35
C VAL A 35 -12.37 -8.14 2.37
N MET A 36 -12.38 -7.71 1.12
CA MET A 36 -13.25 -8.26 0.07
C MET A 36 -12.54 -9.41 -0.64
N GLU A 37 -13.14 -10.59 -0.58
CA GLU A 37 -12.61 -11.75 -1.27
C GLU A 37 -12.48 -11.53 -2.77
N ALA A 38 -13.48 -10.87 -3.37
CA ALA A 38 -13.45 -10.57 -4.80
C ALA A 38 -12.24 -9.72 -5.20
N GLY A 39 -11.88 -8.76 -4.37
CA GLY A 39 -10.69 -7.94 -4.60
C GLY A 39 -9.41 -8.74 -4.52
N ARG A 40 -9.31 -9.62 -3.51
CA ARG A 40 -8.15 -10.50 -3.36
C ARG A 40 -7.99 -11.42 -4.56
N GLU A 41 -9.06 -12.08 -4.96
CA GLU A 41 -9.02 -13.01 -6.09
C GLU A 41 -8.65 -12.30 -7.39
N ARG A 42 -9.16 -11.10 -7.60
CA ARG A 42 -8.89 -10.33 -8.81
C ARG A 42 -7.39 -10.03 -8.96
N VAL A 43 -6.75 -9.51 -7.92
CA VAL A 43 -5.32 -9.15 -8.03
C VAL A 43 -4.45 -10.39 -8.02
N LYS A 44 -4.83 -11.44 -7.30
CA LYS A 44 -4.11 -12.71 -7.33
C LYS A 44 -4.10 -13.31 -8.73
N GLU A 45 -5.24 -13.31 -9.38
CA GLU A 45 -5.37 -13.87 -10.72
C GLU A 45 -4.68 -13.01 -11.77
N GLN A 46 -4.85 -11.68 -11.66
CA GLN A 46 -4.32 -10.74 -12.64
C GLN A 46 -2.81 -10.58 -12.54
N PHE A 47 -2.27 -10.50 -11.34
CA PHE A 47 -0.86 -10.15 -11.12
C PHE A 47 -0.03 -11.28 -10.53
N LYS A 48 -0.66 -12.36 -10.10
CA LYS A 48 0.03 -13.52 -9.51
C LYS A 48 0.77 -13.16 -8.21
N ILE A 49 0.26 -12.19 -7.48
CA ILE A 49 0.82 -11.81 -6.18
C ILE A 49 0.20 -12.65 -5.06
N GLN A 50 0.80 -12.59 -3.87
CA GLN A 50 0.21 -13.18 -2.67
C GLN A 50 -0.91 -12.28 -2.16
N VAL A 51 -1.94 -12.88 -1.58
CA VAL A 51 -3.06 -12.11 -1.01
C VAL A 51 -3.43 -12.65 0.36
N THR A 52 -4.01 -11.78 1.20
CA THR A 52 -4.46 -12.14 2.54
C THR A 52 -5.64 -11.27 2.93
N ALA A 53 -6.40 -11.70 3.92
CA ALA A 53 -7.44 -10.89 4.54
C ALA A 53 -6.91 -10.15 5.77
N ASP A 54 -5.67 -10.40 6.17
CA ASP A 54 -5.10 -9.89 7.42
C ASP A 54 -4.04 -8.81 7.15
N ASN A 55 -4.34 -7.58 7.55
CA ASN A 55 -3.41 -6.46 7.38
C ASN A 55 -2.12 -6.64 8.19
N HIS A 56 -2.18 -7.34 9.32
CA HIS A 56 -0.99 -7.63 10.13
C HIS A 56 0.02 -8.47 9.36
N GLU A 57 -0.45 -9.41 8.57
CA GLU A 57 0.42 -10.25 7.74
C GLU A 57 1.18 -9.41 6.72
N VAL A 58 0.52 -8.42 6.12
CA VAL A 58 1.17 -7.50 5.19
C VAL A 58 2.28 -6.71 5.88
N ILE A 59 1.97 -6.15 7.05
CA ILE A 59 2.95 -5.36 7.81
C ILE A 59 4.15 -6.22 8.20
N ASN A 60 3.90 -7.43 8.68
CA ASN A 60 4.97 -8.29 9.19
C ASN A 60 5.87 -8.84 8.09
N SER A 61 5.40 -8.91 6.85
CA SER A 61 6.16 -9.51 5.75
C SER A 61 6.71 -8.50 4.74
N SER A 62 6.47 -7.20 4.93
CA SER A 62 6.84 -6.19 3.94
C SER A 62 7.88 -5.21 4.46
N ASP A 63 8.74 -4.73 3.56
CA ASP A 63 9.68 -3.66 3.86
C ASP A 63 9.05 -2.30 3.56
N ILE A 64 8.21 -2.24 2.53
CA ILE A 64 7.48 -1.05 2.13
C ILE A 64 6.00 -1.42 2.08
N VAL A 65 5.16 -0.60 2.70
CA VAL A 65 3.71 -0.83 2.73
C VAL A 65 3.00 0.37 2.11
N ILE A 66 2.12 0.10 1.16
CA ILE A 66 1.31 1.14 0.52
C ILE A 66 -0.10 1.06 1.09
N LEU A 67 -0.54 2.14 1.72
CA LEU A 67 -1.91 2.27 2.21
C LEU A 67 -2.79 2.77 1.07
N SER A 68 -3.55 1.86 0.50
CA SER A 68 -4.38 2.13 -0.68
C SER A 68 -5.86 1.91 -0.42
N VAL A 69 -6.28 1.94 0.83
CA VAL A 69 -7.70 1.93 1.18
C VAL A 69 -8.29 3.32 0.97
N LYS A 70 -9.62 3.40 0.94
CA LYS A 70 -10.29 4.70 0.82
C LYS A 70 -9.99 5.58 2.03
N PRO A 71 -9.95 6.92 1.84
CA PRO A 71 -9.55 7.84 2.92
C PRO A 71 -10.34 7.67 4.21
N GLN A 72 -11.63 7.35 4.12
CA GLN A 72 -12.47 7.19 5.31
C GLN A 72 -12.08 5.99 6.17
N PHE A 73 -11.31 5.05 5.64
CA PHE A 73 -10.87 3.87 6.38
C PHE A 73 -9.47 4.00 6.97
N TYR A 74 -8.76 5.11 6.70
CA TYR A 74 -7.38 5.27 7.15
C TYR A 74 -7.23 5.18 8.67
N ALA A 75 -8.05 5.90 9.42
CA ALA A 75 -7.95 5.90 10.88
C ALA A 75 -8.12 4.48 11.45
N GLU A 76 -9.08 3.73 10.94
CA GLU A 76 -9.35 2.36 11.37
C GLU A 76 -8.19 1.43 11.04
N VAL A 77 -7.69 1.50 9.82
CA VAL A 77 -6.57 0.66 9.38
C VAL A 77 -5.30 0.99 10.17
N ILE A 78 -5.00 2.26 10.35
CA ILE A 78 -3.81 2.68 11.09
C ILE A 78 -3.90 2.22 12.56
N ALA A 79 -5.06 2.34 13.18
CA ALA A 79 -5.26 1.86 14.54
C ALA A 79 -5.01 0.34 14.65
N GLU A 80 -5.36 -0.40 13.60
CA GLU A 80 -5.16 -1.84 13.55
C GLU A 80 -3.68 -2.21 13.44
N ILE A 81 -2.92 -1.52 12.60
CA ILE A 81 -1.55 -1.94 12.26
C ILE A 81 -0.46 -1.18 13.00
N LYS A 82 -0.77 -0.09 13.68
CA LYS A 82 0.25 0.81 14.24
C LYS A 82 1.25 0.13 15.17
N ASP A 83 0.81 -0.88 15.91
CA ASP A 83 1.68 -1.58 16.85
C ASP A 83 2.64 -2.54 16.16
N ASP A 84 2.35 -2.93 14.93
CA ASP A 84 3.17 -3.84 14.15
C ASP A 84 4.19 -3.14 13.25
N VAL A 85 4.00 -1.84 13.00
CA VAL A 85 4.90 -1.09 12.12
C VAL A 85 6.26 -0.92 12.79
N ARG A 86 7.32 -1.26 12.03
CA ARG A 86 8.70 -1.14 12.51
C ARG A 86 9.31 0.18 12.06
N GLU A 87 10.34 0.63 12.78
CA GLU A 87 11.03 1.89 12.46
C GLU A 87 11.73 1.85 11.10
N ASP A 88 12.13 0.66 10.65
CA ASP A 88 12.82 0.48 9.38
C ASP A 88 11.87 0.37 8.19
N GLN A 89 10.57 0.27 8.43
CA GLN A 89 9.58 0.20 7.36
C GLN A 89 9.25 1.57 6.80
N ILE A 90 8.90 1.58 5.51
CA ILE A 90 8.42 2.78 4.84
C ILE A 90 6.94 2.60 4.55
N ILE A 91 6.14 3.56 4.99
CA ILE A 91 4.70 3.58 4.73
C ILE A 91 4.42 4.62 3.65
N ILE A 92 3.84 4.18 2.55
CA ILE A 92 3.47 5.08 1.46
C ILE A 92 1.97 5.26 1.47
N THR A 93 1.51 6.51 1.48
CA THR A 93 0.09 6.82 1.48
C THR A 93 -0.29 7.48 0.17
N ILE A 94 -1.47 7.14 -0.34
CA ILE A 94 -1.97 7.65 -1.61
C ILE A 94 -3.32 8.37 -1.47
N ALA A 95 -3.79 8.58 -0.24
CA ALA A 95 -5.07 9.23 -0.01
C ALA A 95 -4.92 10.75 -0.09
N PRO A 96 -5.67 11.41 -0.96
CA PRO A 96 -5.67 12.87 -0.99
C PRO A 96 -6.28 13.43 0.30
N GLY A 97 -5.85 14.61 0.71
CA GLY A 97 -6.37 15.27 1.88
C GLY A 97 -5.81 14.81 3.22
N LYS A 98 -4.94 13.80 3.23
CA LYS A 98 -4.28 13.36 4.45
C LYS A 98 -2.90 14.00 4.54
N THR A 99 -2.65 14.75 5.61
CA THR A 99 -1.35 15.38 5.82
C THR A 99 -0.39 14.44 6.54
N LEU A 100 0.91 14.68 6.37
CA LEU A 100 1.92 13.89 7.07
C LEU A 100 1.78 14.03 8.59
N ALA A 101 1.47 15.22 9.07
CA ALA A 101 1.29 15.46 10.51
C ALA A 101 0.15 14.63 11.08
N LEU A 102 -0.98 14.58 10.36
CA LEU A 102 -2.14 13.80 10.78
C LEU A 102 -1.81 12.31 10.80
N LEU A 103 -1.13 11.82 9.76
CA LEU A 103 -0.78 10.41 9.66
C LEU A 103 0.19 10.00 10.75
N LYS A 104 1.20 10.82 11.05
CA LYS A 104 2.14 10.54 12.13
C LYS A 104 1.44 10.52 13.48
N GLU A 105 0.49 11.42 13.69
CA GLU A 105 -0.31 11.44 14.91
C GLU A 105 -1.13 10.16 15.05
N GLN A 106 -1.75 9.71 13.98
CA GLN A 106 -2.55 8.49 14.00
C GLN A 106 -1.71 7.25 14.30
N PHE A 107 -0.49 7.17 13.76
CA PHE A 107 0.41 6.07 14.09
C PHE A 107 0.92 6.15 15.53
N GLY A 108 1.00 7.33 16.10
CA GLY A 108 1.39 7.51 17.49
C GLY A 108 2.85 7.21 17.79
N LYS A 109 3.67 7.04 16.76
CA LYS A 109 5.10 6.78 16.92
C LYS A 109 5.85 7.28 15.70
N ASN A 110 7.17 7.26 15.78
CA ASN A 110 8.02 7.74 14.72
C ASN A 110 8.11 6.71 13.60
N VAL A 111 7.36 6.93 12.52
CA VAL A 111 7.36 6.05 11.35
C VAL A 111 7.80 6.83 10.11
N LYS A 112 8.41 6.12 9.16
CA LYS A 112 8.81 6.71 7.88
C LYS A 112 7.60 6.72 6.96
N ILE A 113 7.03 7.89 6.69
CA ILE A 113 5.84 8.03 5.86
C ILE A 113 6.20 8.86 4.63
N VAL A 114 5.84 8.34 3.46
CA VAL A 114 5.93 9.05 2.19
C VAL A 114 4.52 9.23 1.66
N ARG A 115 4.15 10.48 1.35
CA ARG A 115 2.86 10.78 0.78
C ARG A 115 3.00 10.96 -0.72
N THR A 116 2.16 10.26 -1.48
CA THR A 116 2.17 10.36 -2.94
C THR A 116 0.79 10.75 -3.43
N MET A 117 0.74 11.26 -4.66
CA MET A 117 -0.52 11.60 -5.32
C MET A 117 -0.53 10.94 -6.70
N PRO A 118 -0.79 9.63 -6.75
CA PRO A 118 -0.84 8.94 -8.04
C PRO A 118 -1.97 9.51 -8.90
N ASN A 119 -1.73 9.53 -10.20
CA ASN A 119 -2.72 10.05 -11.14
C ASN A 119 -2.96 9.04 -12.25
N THR A 120 -3.81 9.40 -13.21
CA THR A 120 -4.18 8.53 -14.33
C THR A 120 -2.98 7.91 -15.05
N PRO A 121 -1.87 8.61 -15.30
CA PRO A 121 -0.72 7.98 -15.93
C PRO A 121 -0.16 6.77 -15.19
N ALA A 122 -0.42 6.63 -13.90
CA ALA A 122 -0.02 5.44 -13.15
C ALA A 122 -0.67 4.18 -13.71
N LEU A 123 -1.85 4.30 -14.31
CA LEU A 123 -2.58 3.18 -14.90
C LEU A 123 -1.83 2.56 -16.07
N VAL A 124 -1.00 3.31 -16.74
CA VAL A 124 -0.21 2.80 -17.85
C VAL A 124 1.22 2.47 -17.44
N GLY A 125 1.48 2.49 -16.15
CA GLY A 125 2.77 2.10 -15.60
C GLY A 125 3.90 3.09 -15.82
N ALA A 126 3.58 4.30 -16.30
CA ALA A 126 4.58 5.33 -16.58
C ALA A 126 4.58 6.41 -15.50
N GLY A 127 3.66 6.35 -14.57
CA GLY A 127 3.46 7.43 -13.64
C GLY A 127 4.35 7.35 -12.43
N MET A 128 5.47 8.04 -12.47
CA MET A 128 6.18 8.32 -11.24
C MET A 128 5.48 9.48 -10.58
N THR A 129 4.92 9.21 -9.44
CA THR A 129 4.20 10.20 -8.68
C THR A 129 5.17 11.02 -7.86
N ALA A 130 4.95 12.31 -7.78
CA ALA A 130 5.75 13.16 -6.89
C ALA A 130 5.54 12.68 -5.45
N ALA A 131 6.63 12.42 -4.75
CA ALA A 131 6.58 11.93 -3.38
C ALA A 131 7.04 13.02 -2.42
N CYS A 132 6.30 13.18 -1.32
CA CYS A 132 6.66 14.10 -0.24
C CYS A 132 6.91 13.31 1.03
N PRO A 133 8.10 13.44 1.61
CA PRO A 133 8.39 12.80 2.89
C PRO A 133 7.49 13.28 4.01
#